data_a281953c7a7654701b0b2633bca7b0a4
#
_entry.id   a281953c7a7654701b0b2633bca7b0a4
#
_cell.length_a   1.000
_cell.length_b   1.000
_cell.length_c   1.000
_cell.angle_alpha   90.00
_cell.angle_beta   90.00
_cell.angle_gamma   90.00
#
_symmetry.space_group_name_H-M   'P 1'
#
loop_
_entity.id
_entity.type
_entity.pdbx_description
1 polymer ?
#
loop_
_entity_poly.entity_id
_entity_poly.type
_entity_poly.pdbx_seq_one_letter_code
_entity_poly.pdbx_strand_id
1 'polypeptide(L)'
;MPGGEFRPRRMRLSILTAALQELTPRARRDADPDLAIEEWLAFAAEIGAPNIELSAALHPSESDVPAAAMLDPVANTLDLRAPFDAGRAARVRRAMQTSKVGLSDLGYFDNMLAADEAVRGKKHQLMLRVFDAAALLGADAVTGFVGRNPNLSMDGNLVMFEAVFVPLLKEARARGLTFRVEQCPMPGWTVSDSWHNNIAYAPGPWIALHRICERHGVGDQFRIHYDPSHAILMGQDTRSVFQYLKDTGYNFLIGGFHVKGQVIDSKGVAAWGYGGQTMQRGDWHGAQPSRDPAEQLNAWKKQTVFAEHELPGTARHDPLAYLQNRSVDWLDHQLAARELLAIDPAKTYLVVEHEYPPARIQDRERLKPILAGSLAFTRAIDEAAAAMFALQHEVLAAQGIAAQGVGREPYRS
;
A
#
# COMPACT_ATOMS: atom_id res chain seq x y z
N MET A 1 40.04 -12.39 9.89
CA MET A 1 39.21 -11.22 10.25
C MET A 1 38.31 -11.65 11.37
N PRO A 2 38.27 -10.99 12.54
CA PRO A 2 37.39 -11.38 13.61
C PRO A 2 35.95 -11.16 13.12
N GLY A 3 35.11 -12.17 13.30
CA GLY A 3 33.73 -12.16 12.88
C GLY A 3 32.96 -11.04 13.56
N GLY A 4 32.67 -9.99 12.80
CA GLY A 4 31.73 -8.98 13.26
C GLY A 4 30.37 -9.65 13.45
N GLU A 5 29.78 -9.43 14.60
CA GLU A 5 28.43 -9.89 14.93
C GLU A 5 27.48 -9.44 13.83
N PHE A 6 26.84 -10.40 13.15
CA PHE A 6 25.85 -10.08 12.15
C PHE A 6 24.60 -9.50 12.82
N ARG A 7 24.35 -8.22 12.61
CA ARG A 7 23.15 -7.55 13.09
C ARG A 7 22.26 -7.18 11.91
N PRO A 8 21.14 -7.89 11.71
CA PRO A 8 20.23 -7.54 10.64
C PRO A 8 19.65 -6.15 10.89
N ARG A 9 19.63 -5.33 9.83
CA ARG A 9 19.05 -3.99 9.91
C ARG A 9 17.54 -4.08 10.05
N ARG A 10 16.99 -3.10 10.75
CA ARG A 10 15.53 -2.94 10.93
C ARG A 10 14.95 -2.22 9.72
N MET A 11 13.73 -2.60 9.35
CA MET A 11 12.96 -1.86 8.36
C MET A 11 12.52 -0.51 8.89
N ARG A 12 12.33 0.45 8.00
CA ARG A 12 11.82 1.78 8.35
C ARG A 12 10.31 1.72 8.45
N LEU A 13 9.75 2.30 9.51
CA LEU A 13 8.31 2.33 9.73
C LEU A 13 7.70 3.61 9.15
N SER A 14 6.49 3.50 8.63
CA SER A 14 5.69 4.61 8.13
C SER A 14 4.20 4.38 8.42
N ILE A 15 3.39 5.40 8.29
CA ILE A 15 1.93 5.31 8.29
C ILE A 15 1.39 5.94 7.02
N LEU A 16 0.50 5.23 6.33
CA LEU A 16 -0.25 5.79 5.22
C LEU A 16 -1.33 6.74 5.76
N THR A 17 -1.35 7.97 5.24
CA THR A 17 -2.41 8.94 5.53
C THR A 17 -3.65 8.65 4.66
N ALA A 18 -4.15 7.42 4.79
CA ALA A 18 -5.12 6.89 3.84
C ALA A 18 -6.54 7.36 4.10
N ALA A 19 -7.22 7.00 3.18
CA ALA A 19 -8.54 7.07 2.66
C ALA A 19 -9.67 7.38 3.61
N LEU A 20 -9.71 6.86 4.77
CA LEU A 20 -10.87 6.93 5.66
C LEU A 20 -10.55 7.67 6.97
N GLN A 21 -9.33 8.19 7.07
CA GLN A 21 -8.84 8.84 8.27
C GLN A 21 -8.64 10.33 8.02
N GLU A 22 -9.69 11.09 8.18
CA GLU A 22 -9.60 12.55 8.04
C GLU A 22 -9.29 13.19 9.40
N LEU A 23 -8.02 13.51 9.66
CA LEU A 23 -7.67 14.31 10.85
C LEU A 23 -8.10 15.76 10.71
N THR A 24 -8.10 16.27 9.48
CA THR A 24 -8.43 17.66 9.17
C THR A 24 -9.78 17.72 8.49
N PRO A 25 -10.79 18.36 9.09
CA PRO A 25 -12.11 18.54 8.47
C PRO A 25 -12.00 19.19 7.09
N ARG A 26 -12.82 18.72 6.13
CA ARG A 26 -12.78 19.14 4.73
C ARG A 26 -12.79 20.66 4.57
N ALA A 27 -13.65 21.37 5.28
CA ALA A 27 -13.74 22.84 5.18
C ALA A 27 -12.42 23.54 5.52
N ARG A 28 -11.64 23.00 6.48
CA ARG A 28 -10.33 23.52 6.83
C ARG A 28 -9.28 23.21 5.77
N ARG A 29 -9.33 22.00 5.18
CA ARG A 29 -8.45 21.61 4.08
C ARG A 29 -8.72 22.42 2.81
N ASP A 30 -9.99 22.71 2.53
CA ASP A 30 -10.35 23.54 1.38
C ASP A 30 -9.89 24.99 1.53
N ALA A 31 -9.82 25.50 2.77
CA ALA A 31 -9.30 26.84 3.07
C ALA A 31 -7.76 26.88 3.07
N ASP A 32 -7.10 25.83 3.51
CA ASP A 32 -5.65 25.71 3.55
C ASP A 32 -5.23 24.24 3.22
N PRO A 33 -4.86 23.97 1.97
CA PRO A 33 -4.59 22.60 1.51
C PRO A 33 -3.38 21.96 2.14
N ASP A 34 -2.44 22.70 2.72
CA ASP A 34 -1.25 22.15 3.36
C ASP A 34 -1.46 21.85 4.85
N LEU A 35 -2.56 22.33 5.43
CA LEU A 35 -2.89 22.10 6.83
C LEU A 35 -3.05 20.61 7.17
N ALA A 36 -3.65 19.85 6.27
CA ALA A 36 -3.82 18.40 6.47
C ALA A 36 -2.47 17.67 6.62
N ILE A 37 -1.47 18.06 5.85
CA ILE A 37 -0.11 17.50 5.93
C ILE A 37 0.52 17.87 7.29
N GLU A 38 0.41 19.13 7.70
CA GLU A 38 0.96 19.60 8.97
C GLU A 38 0.32 18.89 10.17
N GLU A 39 -0.99 18.72 10.16
CA GLU A 39 -1.71 18.00 11.22
C GLU A 39 -1.36 16.51 11.25
N TRP A 40 -1.16 15.86 10.09
CA TRP A 40 -0.68 14.48 10.02
C TRP A 40 0.75 14.32 10.53
N LEU A 41 1.65 15.23 10.19
CA LEU A 41 3.03 15.22 10.71
C LEU A 41 3.07 15.37 12.24
N ALA A 42 2.26 16.28 12.78
CA ALA A 42 2.14 16.47 14.22
C ALA A 42 1.57 15.23 14.92
N PHE A 43 0.52 14.63 14.34
CA PHE A 43 -0.11 13.44 14.86
C PHE A 43 0.83 12.21 14.78
N ALA A 44 1.54 12.06 13.67
CA ALA A 44 2.53 11.00 13.51
C ALA A 44 3.63 11.08 14.58
N ALA A 45 4.14 12.29 14.87
CA ALA A 45 5.10 12.50 15.95
C ALA A 45 4.51 12.10 17.32
N GLU A 46 3.26 12.45 17.58
CA GLU A 46 2.58 12.15 18.86
C GLU A 46 2.41 10.63 19.10
N ILE A 47 2.15 9.85 18.04
CA ILE A 47 2.00 8.39 18.12
C ILE A 47 3.33 7.63 17.93
N GLY A 48 4.43 8.35 17.71
CA GLY A 48 5.77 7.75 17.56
C GLY A 48 6.03 7.14 16.18
N ALA A 49 5.32 7.59 15.14
CA ALA A 49 5.60 7.22 13.76
C ALA A 49 6.80 8.03 13.22
N PRO A 50 7.86 7.37 12.72
CA PRO A 50 9.02 8.10 12.21
C PRO A 50 8.82 8.66 10.81
N ASN A 51 7.87 8.14 10.04
CA ASN A 51 7.56 8.59 8.69
C ASN A 51 6.07 8.50 8.41
N ILE A 52 5.63 9.22 7.38
CA ILE A 52 4.29 9.10 6.80
C ILE A 52 4.37 8.85 5.30
N GLU A 53 3.39 8.13 4.75
CA GLU A 53 3.09 8.08 3.32
C GLU A 53 1.91 9.01 3.06
N LEU A 54 2.11 10.03 2.22
CA LEU A 54 1.08 11.02 1.92
C LEU A 54 0.18 10.55 0.78
N SER A 55 -1.12 10.42 1.04
CA SER A 55 -2.08 10.08 0.01
C SER A 55 -2.62 11.30 -0.74
N ALA A 56 -2.69 11.18 -2.05
CA ALA A 56 -3.37 12.11 -2.95
C ALA A 56 -4.55 11.41 -3.63
N ALA A 57 -5.58 12.17 -3.99
CA ALA A 57 -6.71 11.69 -4.75
C ALA A 57 -7.26 12.81 -5.65
N LEU A 58 -7.99 12.42 -6.70
CA LEU A 58 -8.79 13.39 -7.46
C LEU A 58 -9.83 14.01 -6.52
N HIS A 59 -9.88 15.32 -6.52
CA HIS A 59 -10.93 16.01 -5.78
C HIS A 59 -12.30 15.72 -6.42
N PRO A 60 -13.41 15.60 -5.63
CA PRO A 60 -14.73 15.35 -6.18
C PRO A 60 -15.16 16.33 -7.28
N SER A 61 -14.71 17.59 -7.23
CA SER A 61 -14.98 18.58 -8.28
C SER A 61 -14.21 18.35 -9.59
N GLU A 62 -13.17 17.52 -9.58
CA GLU A 62 -12.38 17.15 -10.75
C GLU A 62 -12.72 15.76 -11.28
N SER A 63 -13.48 14.99 -10.49
CA SER A 63 -13.87 13.62 -10.81
C SER A 63 -15.21 13.62 -11.54
N ASP A 64 -15.29 12.92 -12.67
CA ASP A 64 -16.54 12.66 -13.36
C ASP A 64 -17.32 11.49 -12.72
N VAL A 65 -16.77 10.87 -11.69
CA VAL A 65 -17.43 9.84 -10.92
C VAL A 65 -18.41 10.52 -9.95
N PRO A 66 -19.71 10.21 -10.00
CA PRO A 66 -20.67 10.73 -9.04
C PRO A 66 -20.19 10.45 -7.61
N ALA A 67 -20.30 11.42 -6.73
CA ALA A 67 -19.88 11.28 -5.33
C ALA A 67 -20.49 10.06 -4.63
N ALA A 68 -21.69 9.65 -5.05
CA ALA A 68 -22.37 8.43 -4.57
C ALA A 68 -21.74 7.12 -5.11
N ALA A 69 -21.00 7.19 -6.21
CA ALA A 69 -20.30 6.04 -6.80
C ALA A 69 -18.81 6.01 -6.42
N MET A 70 -18.29 7.06 -5.80
CA MET A 70 -16.99 7.04 -5.17
C MET A 70 -17.11 6.18 -3.91
N LEU A 71 -16.42 5.05 -3.94
CA LEU A 71 -16.13 4.30 -2.72
C LEU A 71 -15.26 5.22 -1.88
N ASP A 72 -15.88 5.84 -0.95
CA ASP A 72 -15.30 6.82 -0.03
C ASP A 72 -14.30 7.82 -0.63
N PRO A 73 -14.48 9.08 -0.37
CA PRO A 73 -13.44 10.03 -0.72
C PRO A 73 -12.20 9.65 0.07
N VAL A 74 -11.24 9.09 -0.64
CA VAL A 74 -9.88 8.92 -0.15
C VAL A 74 -9.50 10.22 0.55
N ALA A 75 -9.02 10.15 1.78
CA ALA A 75 -8.58 11.34 2.48
C ALA A 75 -7.46 11.97 1.67
N ASN A 76 -7.79 13.02 0.96
CA ASN A 76 -6.85 13.74 0.14
C ASN A 76 -5.97 14.60 1.06
N THR A 77 -4.95 13.97 1.63
CA THR A 77 -4.01 14.67 2.53
C THR A 77 -3.11 15.59 1.74
N LEU A 78 -2.72 15.17 0.53
CA LEU A 78 -1.96 15.98 -0.41
C LEU A 78 -2.90 16.53 -1.48
N ASP A 79 -3.42 17.73 -1.26
CA ASP A 79 -4.30 18.41 -2.22
C ASP A 79 -3.49 19.05 -3.34
N LEU A 80 -3.70 18.57 -4.57
CA LEU A 80 -3.01 19.00 -5.77
C LEU A 80 -3.91 19.73 -6.78
N ARG A 81 -5.07 20.23 -6.35
CA ARG A 81 -5.91 21.12 -7.19
C ARG A 81 -5.12 22.35 -7.66
N ALA A 82 -4.35 22.94 -6.75
CA ALA A 82 -3.34 23.92 -7.11
C ALA A 82 -1.97 23.27 -7.27
N PRO A 83 -1.07 23.83 -8.11
CA PRO A 83 0.30 23.33 -8.24
C PRO A 83 1.02 23.26 -6.89
N PHE A 84 1.76 22.18 -6.69
CA PHE A 84 2.62 22.01 -5.53
C PHE A 84 3.98 22.66 -5.84
N ASP A 85 4.14 23.92 -5.44
CA ASP A 85 5.31 24.71 -5.75
C ASP A 85 6.41 24.64 -4.66
N ALA A 86 7.51 25.34 -4.90
CA ALA A 86 8.62 25.41 -3.96
C ALA A 86 8.24 26.05 -2.61
N GLY A 87 7.26 26.95 -2.59
CA GLY A 87 6.76 27.60 -1.37
C GLY A 87 6.01 26.60 -0.49
N ARG A 88 5.08 25.84 -1.07
CA ARG A 88 4.36 24.76 -0.40
C ARG A 88 5.35 23.68 0.08
N ALA A 89 6.27 23.26 -0.77
CA ALA A 89 7.29 22.29 -0.39
C ALA A 89 8.17 22.76 0.77
N ALA A 90 8.55 24.04 0.79
CA ALA A 90 9.32 24.61 1.91
C ALA A 90 8.51 24.62 3.21
N ARG A 91 7.20 24.90 3.16
CA ARG A 91 6.30 24.84 4.31
C ARG A 91 6.23 23.42 4.87
N VAL A 92 5.97 22.42 4.03
CA VAL A 92 5.89 21.02 4.42
C VAL A 92 7.23 20.53 5.00
N ARG A 93 8.35 20.84 4.36
CA ARG A 93 9.68 20.48 4.89
C ARG A 93 9.96 21.09 6.28
N ARG A 94 9.54 22.32 6.54
CA ARG A 94 9.63 22.90 7.90
C ARG A 94 8.78 22.13 8.90
N ALA A 95 7.57 21.72 8.53
CA ALA A 95 6.71 20.91 9.39
C ALA A 95 7.35 19.54 9.68
N MET A 96 7.94 18.89 8.67
CA MET A 96 8.71 17.63 8.86
C MET A 96 9.89 17.82 9.82
N GLN A 97 10.65 18.89 9.69
CA GLN A 97 11.77 19.21 10.59
C GLN A 97 11.29 19.44 12.03
N THR A 98 10.20 20.17 12.21
CA THR A 98 9.62 20.49 13.52
C THR A 98 9.10 19.23 14.21
N SER A 99 8.37 18.40 13.48
CA SER A 99 7.80 17.14 13.98
C SER A 99 8.84 16.02 14.10
N LYS A 100 9.98 16.12 13.42
CA LYS A 100 10.97 15.05 13.24
C LYS A 100 10.39 13.81 12.58
N VAL A 101 9.40 13.98 11.73
CA VAL A 101 8.74 12.93 10.94
C VAL A 101 9.15 13.10 9.49
N GLY A 102 9.62 11.99 8.89
CA GLY A 102 10.00 11.93 7.48
C GLY A 102 8.84 11.54 6.56
N LEU A 103 9.16 11.47 5.26
CA LEU A 103 8.31 10.87 4.26
C LEU A 103 8.88 9.53 3.83
N SER A 104 8.00 8.54 3.62
CA SER A 104 8.34 7.31 2.91
C SER A 104 8.08 7.48 1.42
N ASP A 105 6.84 7.71 1.07
CA ASP A 105 6.34 7.76 -0.29
C ASP A 105 5.21 8.78 -0.39
N LEU A 106 4.78 9.08 -1.63
CA LEU A 106 3.48 9.66 -1.90
C LEU A 106 2.59 8.60 -2.55
N GLY A 107 1.35 8.48 -2.09
CA GLY A 107 0.39 7.50 -2.60
C GLY A 107 -0.65 8.14 -3.51
N TYR A 108 -0.89 7.56 -4.70
CA TYR A 108 -2.04 7.87 -5.53
C TYR A 108 -2.63 6.57 -6.09
N PHE A 109 -3.69 6.12 -5.43
CA PHE A 109 -4.29 4.81 -5.66
C PHE A 109 -5.51 4.95 -6.57
N ASP A 110 -5.28 4.86 -7.88
CA ASP A 110 -6.36 4.94 -8.87
C ASP A 110 -6.05 4.09 -10.11
N ASN A 111 -7.08 3.86 -10.95
CA ASN A 111 -6.96 3.08 -12.17
C ASN A 111 -6.32 3.92 -13.30
N MET A 112 -5.04 3.68 -13.59
CA MET A 112 -4.30 4.36 -14.66
C MET A 112 -4.65 3.83 -16.05
N LEU A 113 -5.32 2.68 -16.15
CA LEU A 113 -5.77 2.07 -17.40
C LEU A 113 -7.29 2.26 -17.63
N ALA A 114 -7.90 3.29 -17.05
CA ALA A 114 -9.32 3.57 -17.23
C ALA A 114 -9.72 3.55 -18.71
N ALA A 115 -10.86 2.93 -19.01
CA ALA A 115 -11.35 2.74 -20.39
C ALA A 115 -11.62 4.08 -21.09
N ASP A 116 -12.25 5.01 -20.39
CA ASP A 116 -12.51 6.36 -20.88
C ASP A 116 -11.20 7.16 -20.95
N GLU A 117 -10.91 7.69 -22.11
CA GLU A 117 -9.67 8.41 -22.38
C GLU A 117 -9.59 9.76 -21.65
N ALA A 118 -10.69 10.48 -21.54
CA ALA A 118 -10.71 11.77 -20.86
C ALA A 118 -10.53 11.58 -19.35
N VAL A 119 -11.20 10.58 -18.76
CA VAL A 119 -11.02 10.20 -17.36
C VAL A 119 -9.59 9.74 -17.09
N ARG A 120 -9.05 8.87 -17.96
CA ARG A 120 -7.66 8.42 -17.87
C ARG A 120 -6.68 9.58 -17.96
N GLY A 121 -6.91 10.54 -18.88
CA GLY A 121 -6.09 11.73 -19.01
C GLY A 121 -6.04 12.57 -17.74
N LYS A 122 -7.17 12.80 -17.06
CA LYS A 122 -7.21 13.50 -15.77
C LYS A 122 -6.39 12.77 -14.69
N LYS A 123 -6.52 11.44 -14.62
CA LYS A 123 -5.76 10.62 -13.67
C LYS A 123 -4.25 10.69 -13.92
N HIS A 124 -3.83 10.62 -15.19
CA HIS A 124 -2.43 10.76 -15.54
C HIS A 124 -1.88 12.17 -15.21
N GLN A 125 -2.67 13.21 -15.46
CA GLN A 125 -2.26 14.58 -15.07
C GLN A 125 -2.09 14.72 -13.57
N LEU A 126 -2.98 14.12 -12.75
CA LEU A 126 -2.79 14.12 -11.31
C LEU A 126 -1.55 13.31 -10.91
N MET A 127 -1.29 12.16 -11.54
CA MET A 127 -0.08 11.38 -11.29
C MET A 127 1.20 12.20 -11.55
N LEU A 128 1.23 12.99 -12.62
CA LEU A 128 2.36 13.89 -12.90
C LEU A 128 2.53 14.95 -11.81
N ARG A 129 1.44 15.52 -11.30
CA ARG A 129 1.50 16.45 -10.16
C ARG A 129 2.02 15.76 -8.88
N VAL A 130 1.65 14.50 -8.67
CA VAL A 130 2.18 13.70 -7.55
C VAL A 130 3.67 13.47 -7.69
N PHE A 131 4.15 13.16 -8.90
CA PHE A 131 5.59 13.04 -9.18
C PHE A 131 6.34 14.35 -8.91
N ASP A 132 5.80 15.49 -9.32
CA ASP A 132 6.40 16.80 -9.06
C ASP A 132 6.48 17.09 -7.55
N ALA A 133 5.39 16.80 -6.81
CA ALA A 133 5.36 16.97 -5.36
C ALA A 133 6.35 16.02 -4.67
N ALA A 134 6.44 14.76 -5.10
CA ALA A 134 7.39 13.78 -4.56
C ALA A 134 8.83 14.25 -4.72
N ALA A 135 9.19 14.70 -5.92
CA ALA A 135 10.53 15.23 -6.20
C ALA A 135 10.84 16.47 -5.35
N LEU A 136 9.89 17.42 -5.24
CA LEU A 136 10.04 18.61 -4.41
C LEU A 136 10.17 18.30 -2.92
N LEU A 137 9.53 17.25 -2.43
CA LEU A 137 9.60 16.83 -1.03
C LEU A 137 10.79 15.93 -0.74
N GLY A 138 11.45 15.40 -1.75
CA GLY A 138 12.59 14.49 -1.62
C GLY A 138 12.17 13.05 -1.28
N ALA A 139 10.97 12.64 -1.66
CA ALA A 139 10.55 11.25 -1.58
C ALA A 139 11.26 10.43 -2.68
N ASP A 140 11.53 9.14 -2.38
CA ASP A 140 12.21 8.25 -3.32
C ASP A 140 11.24 7.57 -4.29
N ALA A 141 9.96 7.52 -3.94
CA ALA A 141 8.97 6.77 -4.70
C ALA A 141 7.56 7.38 -4.63
N VAL A 142 6.75 6.94 -5.58
CA VAL A 142 5.29 7.10 -5.56
C VAL A 142 4.67 5.71 -5.60
N THR A 143 3.66 5.49 -4.75
CA THR A 143 2.90 4.24 -4.65
C THR A 143 1.53 4.41 -5.33
N GLY A 144 1.05 3.38 -6.00
CA GLY A 144 -0.27 3.44 -6.63
C GLY A 144 -0.62 2.18 -7.41
N PHE A 145 -1.66 2.25 -8.24
CA PHE A 145 -2.11 1.11 -9.03
C PHE A 145 -1.75 1.24 -10.52
N VAL A 146 -1.67 0.10 -11.20
CA VAL A 146 -1.74 0.07 -12.66
C VAL A 146 -3.19 0.19 -13.09
N GLY A 147 -4.06 -0.58 -12.49
CA GLY A 147 -5.46 -0.65 -12.88
C GLY A 147 -5.71 -1.62 -14.02
N ARG A 148 -6.88 -1.50 -14.66
CA ARG A 148 -7.32 -2.31 -15.77
C ARG A 148 -8.37 -1.58 -16.60
N ASN A 149 -8.32 -1.79 -17.91
CA ASN A 149 -9.46 -1.52 -18.81
C ASN A 149 -10.32 -2.80 -18.86
N PRO A 150 -11.54 -2.80 -18.30
CA PRO A 150 -12.38 -4.00 -18.24
C PRO A 150 -12.87 -4.45 -19.63
N ASN A 151 -12.81 -3.58 -20.62
CA ASN A 151 -13.26 -3.89 -22.00
C ASN A 151 -12.19 -4.64 -22.79
N LEU A 152 -11.00 -4.86 -22.22
CA LEU A 152 -9.88 -5.52 -22.87
C LEU A 152 -9.55 -6.86 -22.21
N SER A 153 -9.06 -7.81 -23.00
CA SER A 153 -8.41 -9.01 -22.50
C SER A 153 -7.15 -8.66 -21.69
N MET A 154 -6.52 -9.62 -21.03
CA MET A 154 -5.24 -9.41 -20.37
C MET A 154 -4.18 -8.93 -21.36
N ASP A 155 -4.06 -9.58 -22.53
CA ASP A 155 -3.11 -9.17 -23.56
C ASP A 155 -3.38 -7.76 -24.07
N GLY A 156 -4.64 -7.40 -24.27
CA GLY A 156 -5.03 -6.03 -24.63
C GLY A 156 -4.65 -5.02 -23.56
N ASN A 157 -4.77 -5.37 -22.29
CA ASN A 157 -4.32 -4.53 -21.17
C ASN A 157 -2.78 -4.41 -21.11
N LEU A 158 -2.02 -5.45 -21.44
CA LEU A 158 -0.56 -5.36 -21.54
C LEU A 158 -0.13 -4.39 -22.66
N VAL A 159 -0.79 -4.45 -23.81
CA VAL A 159 -0.56 -3.48 -24.90
C VAL A 159 -0.91 -2.06 -24.45
N MET A 160 -2.04 -1.89 -23.77
CA MET A 160 -2.45 -0.60 -23.25
C MET A 160 -1.47 -0.08 -22.17
N PHE A 161 -0.99 -0.94 -21.28
CA PHE A 161 0.05 -0.61 -20.30
C PHE A 161 1.31 -0.06 -20.99
N GLU A 162 1.79 -0.74 -22.00
CA GLU A 162 2.94 -0.30 -22.78
C GLU A 162 2.72 1.10 -23.39
N ALA A 163 1.52 1.34 -23.94
CA ALA A 163 1.20 2.59 -24.61
C ALA A 163 1.00 3.78 -23.65
N VAL A 164 0.40 3.56 -22.47
CA VAL A 164 -0.04 4.68 -21.63
C VAL A 164 0.62 4.73 -20.24
N PHE A 165 1.07 3.60 -19.71
CA PHE A 165 1.72 3.57 -18.39
C PHE A 165 3.25 3.72 -18.47
N VAL A 166 3.88 3.14 -19.48
CA VAL A 166 5.33 3.32 -19.71
C VAL A 166 5.73 4.79 -19.84
N PRO A 167 4.98 5.66 -20.54
CA PRO A 167 5.23 7.11 -20.52
C PRO A 167 5.25 7.71 -19.11
N LEU A 168 4.35 7.29 -18.19
CA LEU A 168 4.36 7.74 -16.80
C LEU A 168 5.65 7.32 -16.08
N LEU A 169 6.13 6.10 -16.32
CA LEU A 169 7.41 5.65 -15.74
C LEU A 169 8.61 6.44 -16.28
N LYS A 170 8.58 6.89 -17.51
CA LYS A 170 9.60 7.80 -18.05
C LYS A 170 9.58 9.15 -17.32
N GLU A 171 8.40 9.67 -17.01
CA GLU A 171 8.25 10.88 -16.21
C GLU A 171 8.72 10.70 -14.76
N ALA A 172 8.44 9.53 -14.15
CA ALA A 172 8.99 9.18 -12.84
C ALA A 172 10.52 9.13 -12.88
N ARG A 173 11.09 8.47 -13.89
CA ARG A 173 12.56 8.40 -14.10
C ARG A 173 13.19 9.77 -14.25
N ALA A 174 12.57 10.68 -15.02
CA ALA A 174 13.08 12.04 -15.23
C ALA A 174 13.18 12.83 -13.91
N ARG A 175 12.42 12.45 -12.90
CA ARG A 175 12.41 13.04 -11.55
C ARG A 175 13.19 12.23 -10.52
N GLY A 176 13.87 11.17 -10.93
CA GLY A 176 14.62 10.27 -10.02
C GLY A 176 13.74 9.41 -9.12
N LEU A 177 12.48 9.19 -9.50
CA LEU A 177 11.50 8.45 -8.70
C LEU A 177 11.35 7.00 -9.15
N THR A 178 11.01 6.15 -8.20
CA THR A 178 10.49 4.79 -8.44
C THR A 178 8.96 4.82 -8.34
N PHE A 179 8.27 4.05 -9.17
CA PHE A 179 6.85 3.80 -9.01
C PHE A 179 6.65 2.41 -8.40
N ARG A 180 6.02 2.36 -7.23
CA ARG A 180 5.71 1.12 -6.52
C ARG A 180 4.25 0.77 -6.72
N VAL A 181 4.01 -0.35 -7.41
CA VAL A 181 2.66 -0.80 -7.72
C VAL A 181 2.14 -1.66 -6.58
N GLU A 182 1.07 -1.25 -5.96
CA GLU A 182 0.34 -2.11 -5.04
C GLU A 182 -0.51 -3.12 -5.81
N GLN A 183 -0.48 -4.39 -5.36
CA GLN A 183 -1.18 -5.48 -6.04
C GLN A 183 -2.65 -5.62 -5.66
N CYS A 184 -3.25 -4.59 -5.06
CA CYS A 184 -4.68 -4.60 -4.73
C CYS A 184 -5.52 -5.08 -5.93
N PRO A 185 -6.39 -6.10 -5.79
CA PRO A 185 -7.25 -6.56 -6.87
C PRO A 185 -8.33 -5.54 -7.25
N MET A 186 -8.54 -4.52 -6.44
CA MET A 186 -9.51 -3.43 -6.63
C MET A 186 -10.96 -3.93 -6.83
N PRO A 187 -11.48 -4.84 -5.99
CA PRO A 187 -12.75 -5.52 -6.25
C PRO A 187 -13.91 -4.59 -5.95
N GLY A 188 -14.16 -3.58 -5.88
CA GLY A 188 -15.30 -2.70 -5.55
C GLY A 188 -15.21 -1.33 -6.20
N TRP A 189 -14.14 -1.09 -6.94
CA TRP A 189 -13.83 0.22 -7.49
C TRP A 189 -14.47 0.47 -8.86
N THR A 190 -15.09 -0.53 -9.42
CA THR A 190 -15.87 -0.39 -10.63
C THR A 190 -17.20 -1.09 -10.47
N VAL A 191 -18.20 -0.65 -11.23
CA VAL A 191 -19.50 -1.30 -11.35
C VAL A 191 -19.39 -2.62 -12.14
N SER A 192 -18.18 -2.93 -12.64
CA SER A 192 -17.91 -4.13 -13.42
C SER A 192 -17.78 -5.34 -12.51
N ASP A 193 -18.34 -6.46 -12.92
CA ASP A 193 -18.23 -7.75 -12.25
C ASP A 193 -16.84 -8.39 -12.37
N SER A 194 -15.86 -7.67 -12.89
CA SER A 194 -14.50 -8.14 -13.02
C SER A 194 -13.87 -8.29 -11.64
N TRP A 195 -13.46 -9.51 -11.33
CA TRP A 195 -12.80 -9.84 -10.09
C TRP A 195 -11.51 -9.05 -9.87
N HIS A 196 -10.69 -8.90 -10.89
CA HIS A 196 -9.43 -8.16 -10.80
C HIS A 196 -9.50 -6.91 -11.68
N ASN A 197 -9.61 -5.77 -11.03
CA ASN A 197 -9.57 -4.46 -11.68
C ASN A 197 -8.17 -3.84 -11.71
N ASN A 198 -7.16 -4.63 -11.36
CA ASN A 198 -5.75 -4.27 -11.46
C ASN A 198 -5.00 -5.43 -12.12
N ILE A 199 -4.32 -5.18 -13.22
CA ILE A 199 -3.57 -6.23 -13.93
C ILE A 199 -2.30 -6.66 -13.18
N ALA A 200 -1.83 -5.87 -12.23
CA ALA A 200 -0.67 -6.18 -11.40
C ALA A 200 -1.03 -6.94 -10.12
N TYR A 201 -1.90 -7.93 -10.20
CA TYR A 201 -2.46 -8.62 -9.02
C TYR A 201 -1.65 -9.84 -8.53
N ALA A 202 -0.69 -10.33 -9.29
CA ALA A 202 0.04 -11.56 -8.97
C ALA A 202 1.46 -11.56 -9.60
N PRO A 203 2.39 -12.41 -9.13
CA PRO A 203 3.78 -12.44 -9.60
C PRO A 203 3.96 -12.62 -11.11
N GLY A 204 3.18 -13.48 -11.75
CA GLY A 204 3.25 -13.68 -13.20
C GLY A 204 3.00 -12.38 -13.97
N PRO A 205 1.87 -11.69 -13.76
CA PRO A 205 1.64 -10.34 -14.25
C PRO A 205 2.73 -9.32 -13.91
N TRP A 206 3.27 -9.31 -12.69
CA TRP A 206 4.34 -8.37 -12.32
C TRP A 206 5.57 -8.53 -13.21
N ILE A 207 5.97 -9.79 -13.43
CA ILE A 207 7.11 -10.11 -14.30
C ILE A 207 6.81 -9.69 -15.75
N ALA A 208 5.60 -9.94 -16.25
CA ALA A 208 5.22 -9.53 -17.61
C ALA A 208 5.29 -8.01 -17.78
N LEU A 209 4.73 -7.26 -16.83
CA LEU A 209 4.77 -5.79 -16.81
C LEU A 209 6.21 -5.26 -16.71
N HIS A 210 7.00 -5.84 -15.81
CA HIS A 210 8.41 -5.45 -15.67
C HIS A 210 9.20 -5.67 -16.96
N ARG A 211 9.03 -6.80 -17.64
CA ARG A 211 9.66 -7.08 -18.93
C ARG A 211 9.29 -6.05 -20.01
N ILE A 212 8.06 -5.54 -19.97
CA ILE A 212 7.68 -4.41 -20.82
C ILE A 212 8.50 -3.18 -20.45
N CYS A 213 8.58 -2.87 -19.16
CA CYS A 213 9.34 -1.72 -18.66
C CYS A 213 10.83 -1.81 -19.03
N GLU A 214 11.44 -3.00 -18.92
CA GLU A 214 12.83 -3.25 -19.30
C GLU A 214 13.09 -2.93 -20.78
N ARG A 215 12.21 -3.40 -21.68
CA ARG A 215 12.33 -3.11 -23.13
C ARG A 215 12.34 -1.60 -23.44
N HIS A 216 11.73 -0.81 -22.57
CA HIS A 216 11.66 0.66 -22.70
C HIS A 216 12.67 1.40 -21.83
N GLY A 217 13.59 0.69 -21.17
CA GLY A 217 14.63 1.25 -20.32
C GLY A 217 14.12 1.90 -19.03
N VAL A 218 12.94 1.49 -18.54
CA VAL A 218 12.33 1.98 -17.30
C VAL A 218 12.06 0.85 -16.29
N GLY A 219 12.76 -0.27 -16.40
CA GLY A 219 12.63 -1.41 -15.50
C GLY A 219 12.95 -1.05 -14.04
N ASP A 220 13.90 -0.14 -13.82
CA ASP A 220 14.28 0.31 -12.47
C ASP A 220 13.19 1.17 -11.81
N GLN A 221 12.30 1.76 -12.58
CA GLN A 221 11.20 2.58 -12.07
C GLN A 221 9.98 1.75 -11.66
N PHE A 222 9.90 0.47 -12.04
CA PHE A 222 8.78 -0.39 -11.74
C PHE A 222 9.12 -1.32 -10.58
N ARG A 223 8.44 -1.18 -9.45
CA ARG A 223 8.54 -2.06 -8.28
C ARG A 223 7.15 -2.41 -7.76
N ILE A 224 7.08 -3.37 -6.89
CA ILE A 224 5.85 -3.80 -6.22
C ILE A 224 5.85 -3.32 -4.78
N HIS A 225 4.77 -2.74 -4.37
CA HIS A 225 4.44 -2.46 -2.98
C HIS A 225 3.52 -3.59 -2.51
N TYR A 226 4.07 -4.53 -1.75
CA TYR A 226 3.36 -5.75 -1.42
C TYR A 226 2.44 -5.56 -0.22
N ASP A 227 1.15 -5.87 -0.39
CA ASP A 227 0.17 -5.92 0.68
C ASP A 227 -0.31 -7.37 0.87
N PRO A 228 0.02 -8.04 1.99
CA PRO A 228 -0.39 -9.41 2.24
C PRO A 228 -1.91 -9.57 2.36
N SER A 229 -2.63 -8.53 2.77
CA SER A 229 -4.09 -8.59 2.89
C SER A 229 -4.74 -8.89 1.53
N HIS A 230 -4.23 -8.28 0.48
CA HIS A 230 -4.72 -8.50 -0.88
C HIS A 230 -4.35 -9.89 -1.43
N ALA A 231 -3.18 -10.39 -1.10
CA ALA A 231 -2.76 -11.74 -1.47
C ALA A 231 -3.72 -12.79 -0.89
N ILE A 232 -4.06 -12.66 0.39
CA ILE A 232 -5.00 -13.56 1.07
C ILE A 232 -6.38 -13.52 0.45
N LEU A 233 -6.89 -12.34 0.10
CA LEU A 233 -8.18 -12.20 -0.58
C LEU A 233 -8.23 -12.96 -1.90
N MET A 234 -7.10 -13.08 -2.58
CA MET A 234 -6.95 -13.82 -3.83
C MET A 234 -6.59 -15.30 -3.62
N GLY A 235 -6.56 -15.77 -2.37
CA GLY A 235 -6.16 -17.15 -2.06
C GLY A 235 -4.69 -17.42 -2.32
N GLN A 236 -3.84 -16.39 -2.38
CA GLN A 236 -2.41 -16.56 -2.57
C GLN A 236 -1.73 -16.83 -1.22
N ASP A 237 -0.86 -17.84 -1.20
CA ASP A 237 0.05 -18.08 -0.09
C ASP A 237 1.29 -17.20 -0.25
N THR A 238 1.52 -16.33 0.72
CA THR A 238 2.60 -15.35 0.70
C THR A 238 3.99 -15.97 0.56
N ARG A 239 4.24 -17.09 1.28
CA ARG A 239 5.52 -17.78 1.20
C ARG A 239 5.76 -18.34 -0.21
N SER A 240 4.74 -18.91 -0.82
CA SER A 240 4.79 -19.40 -2.21
C SER A 240 5.00 -18.28 -3.22
N VAL A 241 4.40 -17.11 -2.99
CA VAL A 241 4.63 -15.92 -3.82
C VAL A 241 6.12 -15.52 -3.78
N PHE A 242 6.71 -15.44 -2.60
CA PHE A 242 8.10 -15.05 -2.44
C PHE A 242 9.07 -16.12 -2.98
N GLN A 243 8.76 -17.39 -2.76
CA GLN A 243 9.55 -18.48 -3.33
C GLN A 243 9.53 -18.43 -4.86
N TYR A 244 8.36 -18.21 -5.46
CA TYR A 244 8.24 -18.07 -6.91
C TYR A 244 9.08 -16.90 -7.45
N LEU A 245 9.04 -15.74 -6.80
CA LEU A 245 9.86 -14.60 -7.19
C LEU A 245 11.36 -14.90 -7.10
N LYS A 246 11.78 -15.62 -6.05
CA LYS A 246 13.17 -16.05 -5.88
C LYS A 246 13.58 -17.04 -6.98
N ASP A 247 12.78 -18.05 -7.23
CA ASP A 247 13.07 -19.10 -8.21
C ASP A 247 13.13 -18.57 -9.65
N THR A 248 12.36 -17.51 -9.92
CA THR A 248 12.34 -16.85 -11.22
C THR A 248 13.37 -15.70 -11.33
N GLY A 249 14.09 -15.37 -10.26
CA GLY A 249 15.08 -14.29 -10.23
C GLY A 249 14.49 -12.87 -10.19
N TYR A 250 13.18 -12.74 -9.90
CA TYR A 250 12.47 -11.45 -9.85
C TYR A 250 12.21 -10.94 -8.42
N ASN A 251 12.91 -11.45 -7.42
CA ASN A 251 12.79 -11.03 -6.03
C ASN A 251 13.07 -9.52 -5.81
N PHE A 252 13.88 -8.90 -6.68
CA PHE A 252 14.16 -7.46 -6.65
C PHE A 252 12.94 -6.58 -6.96
N LEU A 253 11.85 -7.15 -7.47
CA LEU A 253 10.62 -6.39 -7.75
C LEU A 253 9.97 -5.83 -6.48
N ILE A 254 10.15 -6.49 -5.33
CA ILE A 254 9.57 -6.00 -4.09
C ILE A 254 10.32 -4.75 -3.63
N GLY A 255 9.62 -3.62 -3.57
CA GLY A 255 10.18 -2.32 -3.18
C GLY A 255 9.60 -1.74 -1.90
N GLY A 256 8.52 -2.31 -1.37
CA GLY A 256 7.88 -1.86 -0.13
C GLY A 256 6.76 -2.78 0.32
N PHE A 257 6.21 -2.48 1.50
CA PHE A 257 5.13 -3.25 2.10
C PHE A 257 4.08 -2.33 2.72
N HIS A 258 2.81 -2.56 2.40
CA HIS A 258 1.72 -2.15 3.27
C HIS A 258 1.52 -3.20 4.36
N VAL A 259 1.43 -2.75 5.61
CA VAL A 259 1.15 -3.59 6.78
C VAL A 259 -0.31 -3.48 7.11
N LYS A 260 -1.07 -4.43 6.59
CA LYS A 260 -2.50 -4.52 6.81
C LYS A 260 -2.88 -5.97 7.06
N GLY A 261 -3.56 -6.23 8.15
CA GLY A 261 -4.12 -7.55 8.42
C GLY A 261 -5.43 -7.73 7.64
N GLN A 262 -5.82 -9.00 7.46
CA GLN A 262 -7.04 -9.34 6.76
C GLN A 262 -7.77 -10.48 7.45
N VAL A 263 -9.07 -10.35 7.59
CA VAL A 263 -9.98 -11.43 7.99
C VAL A 263 -10.84 -11.80 6.81
N ILE A 264 -10.85 -13.07 6.44
CA ILE A 264 -11.70 -13.56 5.36
C ILE A 264 -13.12 -13.79 5.86
N ASP A 265 -14.08 -13.15 5.22
CA ASP A 265 -15.50 -13.46 5.43
C ASP A 265 -15.88 -14.73 4.67
N SER A 266 -15.97 -15.84 5.38
CA SER A 266 -16.33 -17.13 4.78
C SER A 266 -17.72 -17.15 4.11
N LYS A 267 -18.64 -16.31 4.58
CA LYS A 267 -19.97 -16.18 3.95
C LYS A 267 -19.88 -15.43 2.64
N GLY A 268 -19.08 -14.38 2.60
CA GLY A 268 -18.79 -13.65 1.36
C GLY A 268 -18.10 -14.56 0.33
N VAL A 269 -17.11 -15.36 0.76
CA VAL A 269 -16.48 -16.35 -0.11
C VAL A 269 -17.47 -17.37 -0.65
N ALA A 270 -18.34 -17.91 0.21
CA ALA A 270 -19.34 -18.90 -0.21
C ALA A 270 -20.39 -18.33 -1.17
N ALA A 271 -20.82 -17.09 -0.95
CA ALA A 271 -21.86 -16.47 -1.75
C ALA A 271 -21.34 -15.85 -3.06
N TRP A 272 -20.10 -15.31 -3.03
CA TRP A 272 -19.62 -14.42 -4.09
C TRP A 272 -18.22 -14.82 -4.63
N GLY A 273 -17.61 -15.85 -4.07
CA GLY A 273 -16.25 -16.27 -4.43
C GLY A 273 -15.16 -15.32 -3.92
N TYR A 274 -15.52 -14.38 -3.02
CA TYR A 274 -14.62 -13.35 -2.53
C TYR A 274 -14.94 -12.99 -1.07
N GLY A 275 -13.95 -13.00 -0.20
CA GLY A 275 -14.12 -12.81 1.23
C GLY A 275 -14.27 -11.38 1.72
N GLY A 276 -14.18 -10.43 0.81
CA GLY A 276 -14.19 -9.01 1.17
C GLY A 276 -12.88 -8.53 1.78
N GLN A 277 -12.67 -7.24 1.65
CA GLN A 277 -11.62 -6.56 2.40
C GLN A 277 -12.20 -6.28 3.76
N THR A 278 -11.94 -7.01 4.72
CA THR A 278 -12.37 -6.98 5.96
C THR A 278 -13.36 -6.38 6.59
N MET A 279 -13.80 -6.53 7.65
CA MET A 279 -14.91 -6.51 8.17
C MET A 279 -15.14 -5.96 9.43
N GLN A 280 -15.97 -4.90 9.63
CA GLN A 280 -16.58 -4.61 10.90
C GLN A 280 -17.71 -5.60 11.15
N ARG A 281 -17.53 -6.39 12.17
CA ARG A 281 -18.64 -7.15 12.71
C ARG A 281 -19.62 -6.15 13.34
N GLY A 282 -20.78 -6.02 12.79
CA GLY A 282 -21.87 -5.27 13.44
C GLY A 282 -22.64 -4.35 12.52
N ASP A 283 -22.00 -3.73 11.56
CA ASP A 283 -22.69 -2.79 10.67
C ASP A 283 -23.52 -3.49 9.58
N TRP A 284 -23.34 -4.80 9.45
CA TRP A 284 -24.16 -5.66 8.61
C TRP A 284 -25.62 -5.78 9.04
N HIS A 285 -25.93 -5.43 10.27
CA HIS A 285 -27.20 -5.79 10.88
C HIS A 285 -28.26 -4.70 10.80
N GLY A 286 -27.94 -3.55 10.24
CA GLY A 286 -28.87 -2.43 10.16
C GLY A 286 -29.80 -2.42 8.94
N ALA A 287 -29.42 -3.03 7.85
CA ALA A 287 -30.23 -3.12 6.65
C ALA A 287 -30.65 -4.56 6.38
N GLN A 288 -31.95 -4.79 6.20
CA GLN A 288 -32.41 -6.07 5.66
C GLN A 288 -31.74 -6.27 4.29
N PRO A 289 -31.06 -7.39 4.07
CA PRO A 289 -30.41 -7.63 2.78
C PRO A 289 -31.47 -7.60 1.68
N SER A 290 -31.23 -6.84 0.63
CA SER A 290 -32.06 -6.88 -0.57
C SER A 290 -32.17 -8.32 -1.06
N ARG A 291 -33.29 -8.67 -1.65
CA ARG A 291 -33.47 -9.98 -2.30
C ARG A 291 -32.82 -10.02 -3.68
N ASP A 292 -32.43 -8.87 -4.21
CA ASP A 292 -31.66 -8.78 -5.46
C ASP A 292 -30.19 -9.12 -5.20
N PRO A 293 -29.65 -10.17 -5.84
CA PRO A 293 -28.24 -10.55 -5.70
C PRO A 293 -27.26 -9.43 -6.08
N ALA A 294 -27.59 -8.61 -7.08
CA ALA A 294 -26.74 -7.51 -7.50
C ALA A 294 -26.70 -6.39 -6.46
N GLU A 295 -27.86 -6.07 -5.85
CA GLU A 295 -27.90 -5.12 -4.75
C GLU A 295 -27.22 -5.65 -3.49
N GLN A 296 -27.36 -6.94 -3.20
CA GLN A 296 -26.64 -7.58 -2.11
C GLN A 296 -25.13 -7.51 -2.33
N LEU A 297 -24.66 -7.83 -3.53
CA LEU A 297 -23.24 -7.73 -3.89
C LEU A 297 -22.73 -6.30 -3.78
N ASN A 298 -23.48 -5.33 -4.27
CA ASN A 298 -23.10 -3.93 -4.18
C ASN A 298 -23.10 -3.41 -2.75
N ALA A 299 -24.09 -3.79 -1.95
CA ALA A 299 -24.15 -3.47 -0.54
C ALA A 299 -22.97 -4.10 0.21
N TRP A 300 -22.65 -5.35 -0.09
CA TRP A 300 -21.53 -6.05 0.49
C TRP A 300 -20.18 -5.45 0.07
N LYS A 301 -19.97 -5.12 -1.20
CA LYS A 301 -18.79 -4.39 -1.67
C LYS A 301 -18.63 -3.03 -0.98
N LYS A 302 -19.70 -2.33 -0.71
CA LYS A 302 -19.70 -1.04 0.01
C LYS A 302 -19.47 -1.17 1.52
N GLN A 303 -19.73 -2.34 2.07
CA GLN A 303 -19.52 -2.64 3.49
C GLN A 303 -18.17 -3.26 3.77
N THR A 304 -17.32 -3.35 2.76
CA THR A 304 -15.96 -3.76 3.00
C THR A 304 -15.26 -2.74 3.86
N VAL A 305 -14.88 -3.19 5.00
CA VAL A 305 -14.42 -2.39 6.02
C VAL A 305 -13.28 -3.08 6.66
N PHE A 306 -12.49 -2.41 7.19
CA PHE A 306 -11.18 -2.67 7.58
C PHE A 306 -11.10 -2.73 9.07
N ALA A 307 -11.19 -3.87 9.63
CA ALA A 307 -11.29 -4.01 11.05
C ALA A 307 -10.18 -4.82 11.67
N GLU A 308 -9.07 -4.89 10.99
CA GLU A 308 -7.93 -5.63 11.51
C GLU A 308 -7.52 -5.22 12.91
N HIS A 309 -7.85 -4.02 13.31
CA HIS A 309 -7.56 -3.52 14.63
C HIS A 309 -8.81 -3.27 15.45
N GLU A 310 -9.96 -3.52 14.93
CA GLU A 310 -11.20 -3.55 15.69
C GLU A 310 -11.42 -4.90 16.35
N LEU A 311 -10.34 -5.58 16.71
CA LEU A 311 -10.43 -6.75 17.55
C LEU A 311 -10.97 -6.37 18.93
N PRO A 312 -11.87 -7.17 19.51
CA PRO A 312 -12.50 -6.85 20.78
C PRO A 312 -11.47 -6.58 21.88
N GLY A 313 -11.68 -5.51 22.62
CA GLY A 313 -10.97 -5.24 23.86
C GLY A 313 -9.46 -5.05 23.72
N THR A 314 -8.72 -5.75 24.54
CA THR A 314 -7.26 -5.65 24.69
C THR A 314 -6.46 -6.16 23.49
N ALA A 315 -7.08 -6.91 22.59
CA ALA A 315 -6.43 -7.46 21.41
C ALA A 315 -5.82 -6.38 20.48
N ARG A 316 -6.29 -5.15 20.57
CA ARG A 316 -5.75 -4.01 19.79
C ARG A 316 -4.32 -3.66 20.15
N HIS A 317 -3.90 -3.98 21.37
CA HIS A 317 -2.60 -3.62 21.90
C HIS A 317 -1.75 -4.83 22.25
N ASP A 318 -2.29 -6.03 22.07
CA ASP A 318 -1.60 -7.28 22.34
C ASP A 318 -1.17 -7.93 21.01
N PRO A 319 0.15 -7.93 20.70
CA PRO A 319 0.65 -8.56 19.48
C PRO A 319 0.28 -10.04 19.34
N LEU A 320 0.23 -10.78 20.46
CA LEU A 320 -0.14 -12.20 20.43
C LEU A 320 -1.61 -12.39 20.10
N ALA A 321 -2.49 -11.61 20.72
CA ALA A 321 -3.91 -11.63 20.40
C ALA A 321 -4.18 -11.18 18.96
N TYR A 322 -3.40 -10.23 18.48
CA TYR A 322 -3.44 -9.80 17.10
C TYR A 322 -3.07 -10.95 16.15
N LEU A 323 -1.97 -11.67 16.37
CA LEU A 323 -1.55 -12.82 15.58
C LEU A 323 -2.57 -13.96 15.60
N GLN A 324 -3.15 -14.26 16.76
CA GLN A 324 -4.13 -15.34 16.92
C GLN A 324 -5.42 -15.11 16.13
N ASN A 325 -5.76 -13.87 15.86
CA ASN A 325 -6.98 -13.48 15.16
C ASN A 325 -6.75 -13.11 13.69
N ARG A 326 -5.57 -13.43 13.15
CA ARG A 326 -5.20 -13.08 11.78
C ARG A 326 -5.13 -14.30 10.87
N SER A 327 -5.60 -14.11 9.66
CA SER A 327 -5.37 -15.04 8.57
C SER A 327 -3.98 -14.87 7.96
N VAL A 328 -3.26 -13.81 8.34
CA VAL A 328 -1.87 -13.56 7.96
C VAL A 328 -1.00 -13.70 9.19
N ASP A 329 -0.04 -14.58 9.15
CA ASP A 329 1.06 -14.59 10.08
C ASP A 329 2.13 -13.60 9.60
N TRP A 330 2.06 -12.39 10.16
CA TRP A 330 2.94 -11.31 9.75
C TRP A 330 4.41 -11.56 10.09
N LEU A 331 4.69 -12.26 11.18
CA LEU A 331 6.06 -12.65 11.52
C LEU A 331 6.64 -13.60 10.48
N ASP A 332 5.89 -14.62 10.10
CA ASP A 332 6.29 -15.59 9.10
C ASP A 332 6.49 -14.93 7.72
N HIS A 333 5.64 -13.96 7.41
CA HIS A 333 5.74 -13.14 6.24
C HIS A 333 7.03 -12.31 6.22
N GLN A 334 7.34 -11.60 7.31
CA GLN A 334 8.56 -10.79 7.41
C GLN A 334 9.82 -11.64 7.36
N LEU A 335 9.80 -12.79 8.03
CA LEU A 335 10.90 -13.74 8.00
C LEU A 335 11.11 -14.28 6.58
N ALA A 336 10.04 -14.71 5.91
CA ALA A 336 10.09 -15.18 4.55
C ALA A 336 10.60 -14.10 3.57
N ALA A 337 10.16 -12.85 3.74
CA ALA A 337 10.64 -11.74 2.93
C ALA A 337 12.16 -11.54 3.08
N ARG A 338 12.67 -11.53 4.30
CA ARG A 338 14.12 -11.38 4.56
C ARG A 338 14.93 -12.55 4.04
N GLU A 339 14.44 -13.75 4.25
CA GLU A 339 15.12 -14.99 3.89
C GLU A 339 15.09 -15.25 2.37
N LEU A 340 13.92 -15.08 1.76
CA LEU A 340 13.70 -15.45 0.37
C LEU A 340 14.00 -14.33 -0.62
N LEU A 341 13.77 -13.09 -0.25
CA LEU A 341 13.90 -11.95 -1.15
C LEU A 341 15.21 -11.19 -0.96
N ALA A 342 15.99 -11.49 0.08
CA ALA A 342 17.22 -10.77 0.40
C ALA A 342 17.03 -9.24 0.42
N ILE A 343 15.91 -8.78 0.96
CA ILE A 343 15.54 -7.37 1.01
C ILE A 343 16.53 -6.60 1.86
N ASP A 344 16.98 -5.43 1.37
CA ASP A 344 17.74 -4.48 2.20
C ASP A 344 16.76 -3.71 3.12
N PRO A 345 16.69 -4.04 4.43
CA PRO A 345 15.76 -3.38 5.34
C PRO A 345 15.98 -1.88 5.47
N ALA A 346 17.20 -1.40 5.20
CA ALA A 346 17.51 0.01 5.29
C ALA A 346 16.89 0.84 4.15
N LYS A 347 16.47 0.18 3.07
CA LYS A 347 15.85 0.82 1.91
C LYS A 347 14.36 0.54 1.79
N THR A 348 13.81 -0.30 2.66
CA THR A 348 12.43 -0.73 2.58
C THR A 348 11.61 -0.19 3.74
N TYR A 349 10.41 0.28 3.44
CA TYR A 349 9.45 0.74 4.43
C TYR A 349 8.42 -0.34 4.73
N LEU A 350 8.02 -0.41 6.01
CA LEU A 350 6.82 -1.05 6.48
C LEU A 350 5.80 0.04 6.74
N VAL A 351 4.84 0.19 5.87
CA VAL A 351 3.83 1.25 5.93
C VAL A 351 2.57 0.69 6.55
N VAL A 352 2.24 1.13 7.76
CA VAL A 352 0.98 0.78 8.41
C VAL A 352 -0.17 1.41 7.64
N GLU A 353 -1.04 0.56 7.10
CA GLU A 353 -2.24 0.97 6.43
C GLU A 353 -3.45 0.61 7.27
N HIS A 354 -4.27 1.63 7.54
CA HIS A 354 -5.54 1.48 8.21
C HIS A 354 -6.65 2.07 7.38
N GLU A 355 -7.70 1.33 7.23
CA GLU A 355 -8.89 1.78 6.55
C GLU A 355 -10.09 1.58 7.48
N TYR A 356 -10.91 2.61 7.63
CA TYR A 356 -12.07 2.60 8.49
C TYR A 356 -13.34 2.77 7.69
N PRO A 357 -14.48 2.30 8.22
CA PRO A 357 -15.73 2.50 7.55
C PRO A 357 -16.07 3.98 7.38
N PRO A 358 -17.00 4.27 6.46
CA PRO A 358 -17.45 5.62 6.15
C PRO A 358 -17.96 6.45 7.33
N ALA A 359 -18.33 5.82 8.42
CA ALA A 359 -18.70 6.50 9.67
C ALA A 359 -17.51 7.20 10.37
N ARG A 360 -16.39 7.20 9.76
CA ARG A 360 -15.22 8.05 9.89
C ARG A 360 -14.81 8.46 11.26
N ILE A 361 -13.61 8.03 11.56
CA ILE A 361 -12.92 8.54 12.72
C ILE A 361 -12.21 9.83 12.33
N GLN A 362 -12.90 10.95 12.50
CA GLN A 362 -12.29 12.27 12.55
C GLN A 362 -11.80 12.60 13.96
N ASP A 363 -12.06 11.71 14.91
CA ASP A 363 -11.66 11.88 16.29
C ASP A 363 -10.22 11.41 16.48
N ARG A 364 -9.33 12.39 16.60
CA ARG A 364 -7.91 12.20 16.83
C ARG A 364 -7.62 11.35 18.07
N GLU A 365 -8.35 11.57 19.15
CA GLU A 365 -8.16 10.84 20.41
C GLU A 365 -8.55 9.36 20.27
N ARG A 366 -9.52 9.08 19.44
CA ARG A 366 -9.93 7.71 19.12
C ARG A 366 -8.94 7.01 18.18
N LEU A 367 -8.40 7.71 17.18
CA LEU A 367 -7.39 7.17 16.24
C LEU A 367 -6.06 6.88 16.92
N LYS A 368 -5.67 7.73 17.86
CA LYS A 368 -4.35 7.67 18.50
C LYS A 368 -3.98 6.29 19.07
N PRO A 369 -4.78 5.67 19.96
CA PRO A 369 -4.42 4.36 20.51
C PRO A 369 -4.43 3.26 19.44
N ILE A 370 -5.25 3.38 18.42
CA ILE A 370 -5.37 2.40 17.34
C ILE A 370 -4.09 2.40 16.49
N LEU A 371 -3.70 3.55 15.97
CA LEU A 371 -2.53 3.67 15.12
C LEU A 371 -1.22 3.46 15.89
N ALA A 372 -1.14 3.95 17.13
CA ALA A 372 0.00 3.68 18.01
C ALA A 372 0.14 2.18 18.30
N GLY A 373 -0.97 1.47 18.51
CA GLY A 373 -1.00 0.02 18.69
C GLY A 373 -0.51 -0.73 17.46
N SER A 374 -0.94 -0.33 16.26
CA SER A 374 -0.49 -0.94 15.00
C SER A 374 0.99 -0.69 14.72
N LEU A 375 1.49 0.50 15.04
CA LEU A 375 2.92 0.78 14.95
C LEU A 375 3.74 -0.07 15.93
N ALA A 376 3.28 -0.18 17.17
CA ALA A 376 3.93 -1.01 18.18
C ALA A 376 3.94 -2.48 17.75
N PHE A 377 2.83 -2.99 17.25
CA PHE A 377 2.73 -4.33 16.68
C PHE A 377 3.72 -4.54 15.53
N THR A 378 3.72 -3.66 14.54
CA THR A 378 4.61 -3.75 13.37
C THR A 378 6.07 -3.71 13.79
N ARG A 379 6.41 -2.87 14.77
CA ARG A 379 7.77 -2.79 15.33
C ARG A 379 8.17 -4.10 16.02
N ALA A 380 7.29 -4.67 16.81
CA ALA A 380 7.55 -5.94 17.50
C ALA A 380 7.76 -7.10 16.53
N ILE A 381 6.96 -7.16 15.44
CA ILE A 381 7.13 -8.17 14.39
C ILE A 381 8.45 -7.99 13.63
N ASP A 382 8.83 -6.76 13.30
CA ASP A 382 10.11 -6.49 12.64
C ASP A 382 11.30 -6.84 13.57
N GLU A 383 11.19 -6.59 14.87
CA GLU A 383 12.18 -7.02 15.88
C GLU A 383 12.32 -8.53 15.92
N ALA A 384 11.22 -9.24 16.04
CA ALA A 384 11.20 -10.69 16.08
C ALA A 384 11.77 -11.30 14.78
N ALA A 385 11.35 -10.80 13.62
CA ALA A 385 11.89 -11.26 12.34
C ALA A 385 13.40 -11.00 12.20
N ALA A 386 13.88 -9.84 12.67
CA ALA A 386 15.30 -9.53 12.66
C ALA A 386 16.10 -10.47 13.57
N ALA A 387 15.61 -10.76 14.78
CA ALA A 387 16.25 -11.68 15.72
C ALA A 387 16.28 -13.11 15.17
N MET A 388 15.17 -13.60 14.63
CA MET A 388 15.11 -14.94 14.03
C MET A 388 16.03 -15.09 12.83
N PHE A 389 16.12 -14.06 11.98
CA PHE A 389 17.02 -14.06 10.83
C PHE A 389 18.49 -14.09 11.26
N ALA A 390 18.86 -13.34 12.33
CA ALA A 390 20.19 -13.38 12.89
C ALA A 390 20.54 -14.78 13.42
N LEU A 391 19.63 -15.39 14.17
CA LEU A 391 19.81 -16.73 14.72
C LEU A 391 19.99 -17.79 13.59
N GLN A 392 19.21 -17.72 12.53
CA GLN A 392 19.38 -18.59 11.38
C GLN A 392 20.77 -18.45 10.75
N HIS A 393 21.25 -17.23 10.60
CA HIS A 393 22.59 -16.97 10.09
C HIS A 393 23.69 -17.57 10.96
N GLU A 394 23.58 -17.42 12.28
CA GLU A 394 24.53 -18.00 13.25
C GLU A 394 24.56 -19.53 13.17
N VAL A 395 23.38 -20.17 13.10
CA VAL A 395 23.26 -21.62 12.96
C VAL A 395 23.90 -22.11 11.67
N LEU A 396 23.62 -21.47 10.55
CA LEU A 396 24.19 -21.83 9.24
C LEU A 396 25.73 -21.65 9.24
N ALA A 397 26.22 -20.55 9.82
CA ALA A 397 27.64 -20.27 9.94
C ALA A 397 28.34 -21.34 10.80
N ALA A 398 27.73 -21.75 11.92
CA ALA A 398 28.26 -22.79 12.79
C ALA A 398 28.33 -24.16 12.08
N GLN A 399 27.47 -24.40 11.10
CA GLN A 399 27.45 -25.62 10.27
C GLN A 399 28.38 -25.53 9.06
N GLY A 400 29.11 -24.42 8.89
CA GLY A 400 29.99 -24.20 7.73
C GLY A 400 29.23 -23.95 6.42
N ILE A 401 27.92 -23.69 6.51
CA ILE A 401 27.07 -23.40 5.36
C ILE A 401 27.15 -21.90 5.11
N ALA A 402 27.70 -21.51 3.96
CA ALA A 402 27.69 -20.10 3.57
C ALA A 402 26.22 -19.62 3.43
N ALA A 403 25.85 -18.58 4.15
CA ALA A 403 24.56 -17.94 4.00
C ALA A 403 24.40 -17.46 2.56
N GLN A 404 23.58 -18.15 1.78
CA GLN A 404 23.30 -17.71 0.42
C GLN A 404 22.48 -16.43 0.48
N GLY A 405 23.08 -15.32 0.05
CA GLY A 405 22.30 -14.25 -0.55
C GLY A 405 21.96 -13.04 0.27
N VAL A 406 22.79 -12.61 1.22
CA VAL A 406 22.72 -11.21 1.67
C VAL A 406 23.83 -10.44 0.94
N GLY A 407 23.47 -9.69 -0.09
CA GLY A 407 24.38 -8.74 -0.72
C GLY A 407 25.06 -9.19 -2.02
N ARG A 408 24.44 -9.96 -2.86
CA ARG A 408 24.84 -10.02 -4.26
C ARG A 408 24.10 -8.96 -5.06
N GLU A 409 24.86 -8.12 -5.73
CA GLU A 409 24.32 -7.23 -6.76
C GLU A 409 23.43 -8.01 -7.73
N PRO A 410 22.37 -7.39 -8.27
CA PRO A 410 21.51 -8.05 -9.23
C PRO A 410 22.35 -8.55 -10.41
N TYR A 411 22.11 -9.78 -10.80
CA TYR A 411 22.70 -10.36 -12.00
C TYR A 411 22.47 -9.39 -13.17
N ARG A 412 23.54 -8.73 -13.60
CA ARG A 412 23.59 -8.12 -14.92
C ARG A 412 24.00 -9.22 -15.89
N SER A 413 23.06 -9.66 -16.69
CA SER A 413 23.31 -10.36 -17.94
C SER A 413 22.60 -9.66 -19.06
#